data_a4e1682f3b6452fd8e2123a7ea08ac56
#
_entry.id   a4e1682f3b6452fd8e2123a7ea08ac56
#
_cell.length_a   1.000
_cell.length_b   1.000
_cell.length_c   1.000
_cell.angle_alpha   90.00
_cell.angle_beta   90.00
_cell.angle_gamma   90.00
#
_symmetry.space_group_name_H-M   'P 1'
#
loop_
_entity.id
_entity.type
_entity.pdbx_description
1 polymer ?
#
loop_
_entity_poly.entity_id
_entity_poly.type
_entity_poly.pdbx_seq_one_letter_code
_entity_poly.pdbx_strand_id
1 'polypeptide(L)'
;MMSLNLKEKPMIKYLKASQKLLFRVFLGIATCFFAVSVAVPARSMPPVNLASDFTTTPVSWSIDSAPRLLEVDRAQLAADQQQAQSVLMAQGSTGQSVKIYAAVLTGNEIYPMPAATRATGAIGAALTGDRLIVRGSFRDFSTPLRDYATDSLIPPNPNITSAAHIHRGTATENGPFQYALTVELEPDGLSGKIKGEYMLTAEQIQALGNGGLYVDMHTRGFRGGEVRGVLKP
;
A
#
# COMPACT_ATOMS: atom_id res chain seq x y z
N MET A 1 -48.85 -45.78 -13.68
CA MET A 1 -47.85 -46.72 -13.15
C MET A 1 -46.67 -46.74 -14.09
N MET A 2 -45.63 -45.94 -13.83
CA MET A 2 -44.34 -46.06 -14.52
C MET A 2 -43.25 -45.60 -13.55
N SER A 3 -42.53 -46.59 -13.05
CA SER A 3 -41.42 -46.45 -12.10
C SER A 3 -40.18 -45.98 -12.84
N LEU A 4 -39.61 -44.83 -12.44
CA LEU A 4 -38.32 -44.33 -12.92
C LEU A 4 -37.23 -44.70 -11.92
N ASN A 5 -36.40 -45.61 -12.37
CA ASN A 5 -35.24 -46.17 -11.69
C ASN A 5 -34.06 -45.18 -11.79
N LEU A 6 -33.70 -44.53 -10.69
CA LEU A 6 -32.50 -43.69 -10.56
C LEU A 6 -31.31 -44.60 -10.31
N LYS A 7 -30.44 -44.73 -11.29
CA LYS A 7 -29.12 -45.35 -11.16
C LYS A 7 -28.16 -44.36 -10.46
N GLU A 8 -27.81 -44.68 -9.24
CA GLU A 8 -26.68 -44.06 -8.54
C GLU A 8 -25.36 -44.39 -9.23
N LYS A 9 -24.54 -43.35 -9.51
CA LYS A 9 -23.15 -43.51 -9.96
C LYS A 9 -22.23 -43.57 -8.72
N PRO A 10 -21.26 -44.52 -8.69
CA PRO A 10 -20.31 -44.59 -7.58
C PRO A 10 -19.24 -43.50 -7.73
N MET A 11 -19.18 -42.62 -6.76
CA MET A 11 -18.10 -41.71 -6.55
C MET A 11 -17.08 -42.33 -5.58
N ILE A 12 -15.79 -42.10 -5.89
CA ILE A 12 -14.64 -42.12 -4.98
C ILE A 12 -14.00 -43.51 -4.71
N LYS A 13 -13.00 -43.79 -5.53
CA LYS A 13 -11.82 -44.59 -5.15
C LYS A 13 -10.55 -44.02 -5.78
N TYR A 14 -10.08 -42.85 -5.35
CA TYR A 14 -8.70 -42.39 -5.60
C TYR A 14 -8.25 -41.46 -4.48
N LEU A 15 -7.99 -42.05 -3.32
CA LEU A 15 -7.18 -41.38 -2.28
C LEU A 15 -6.66 -42.46 -1.33
N LYS A 16 -5.55 -43.12 -1.67
CA LYS A 16 -4.67 -43.84 -0.75
C LYS A 16 -3.54 -44.53 -1.53
N ALA A 17 -2.56 -43.74 -1.99
CA ALA A 17 -1.23 -44.25 -2.32
C ALA A 17 -0.28 -43.03 -2.56
N SER A 18 0.27 -42.43 -1.52
CA SER A 18 1.56 -41.74 -1.58
C SER A 18 1.96 -41.18 -0.21
N GLN A 19 2.13 -42.05 0.78
CA GLN A 19 2.82 -41.72 2.01
C GLN A 19 3.63 -42.91 2.47
N LYS A 20 4.69 -43.27 1.78
CA LYS A 20 5.75 -44.15 2.26
C LYS A 20 6.91 -44.11 1.26
N LEU A 21 7.69 -43.04 1.25
CA LEU A 21 9.08 -43.08 0.79
C LEU A 21 9.74 -41.71 1.03
N LEU A 22 10.32 -41.48 2.19
CA LEU A 22 11.38 -40.49 2.43
C LEU A 22 11.77 -40.52 3.93
N PHE A 23 12.19 -41.71 4.39
CA PHE A 23 12.95 -41.85 5.62
C PHE A 23 14.12 -42.79 5.30
N ARG A 24 15.24 -42.29 4.88
CA ARG A 24 16.58 -42.85 4.99
C ARG A 24 17.57 -41.95 4.27
N VAL A 25 18.66 -41.71 4.96
CA VAL A 25 19.93 -41.07 4.55
C VAL A 25 20.08 -39.65 5.06
N PHE A 26 20.46 -39.54 6.29
CA PHE A 26 21.47 -38.57 6.76
C PHE A 26 22.17 -39.15 7.99
N LEU A 27 23.13 -40.03 7.75
CA LEU A 27 24.10 -40.45 8.75
C LEU A 27 25.50 -40.07 8.21
N GLY A 28 26.17 -39.21 8.97
CA GLY A 28 27.64 -39.13 8.89
C GLY A 28 28.16 -37.95 8.12
N ILE A 29 28.56 -36.90 8.83
CA ILE A 29 29.92 -36.31 8.77
C ILE A 29 30.06 -35.45 10.05
N ALA A 30 30.69 -36.04 11.04
CA ALA A 30 31.29 -35.33 12.19
C ALA A 30 32.62 -34.74 11.71
N THR A 31 32.66 -33.48 11.35
CA THR A 31 33.92 -32.74 11.15
C THR A 31 34.29 -32.04 12.44
N CYS A 32 35.35 -32.53 13.06
CA CYS A 32 36.04 -31.89 14.16
C CYS A 32 36.53 -30.50 13.76
N PHE A 33 35.93 -29.44 14.28
CA PHE A 33 36.55 -28.12 14.24
C PHE A 33 37.50 -28.00 15.43
N PHE A 34 38.80 -28.06 15.19
CA PHE A 34 39.82 -27.61 16.11
C PHE A 34 39.71 -26.09 16.22
N ALA A 35 39.24 -25.62 17.34
CA ALA A 35 39.28 -24.22 17.73
C ALA A 35 40.73 -23.84 18.08
N VAL A 36 41.43 -23.19 17.20
CA VAL A 36 42.69 -22.51 17.50
C VAL A 36 42.32 -21.21 18.21
N SER A 37 42.44 -21.23 19.55
CA SER A 37 42.36 -20.02 20.36
C SER A 37 43.63 -19.19 20.17
N VAL A 38 43.53 -18.16 19.30
CA VAL A 38 44.57 -17.12 19.24
C VAL A 38 44.28 -16.16 20.40
N ALA A 39 45.13 -16.20 21.41
CA ALA A 39 45.08 -15.20 22.48
C ALA A 39 45.54 -13.86 21.90
N VAL A 40 44.61 -12.94 21.72
CA VAL A 40 44.88 -11.54 21.41
C VAL A 40 45.26 -10.82 22.72
N PRO A 41 46.45 -10.21 22.84
CA PRO A 41 46.81 -9.48 24.05
C PRO A 41 45.84 -8.34 24.27
N ALA A 42 45.26 -8.28 25.47
CA ALA A 42 44.41 -7.19 25.92
C ALA A 42 45.22 -5.88 25.90
N ARG A 43 45.00 -5.04 24.89
CA ARG A 43 45.42 -3.64 24.97
C ARG A 43 44.52 -2.93 25.94
N SER A 44 45.09 -2.46 27.05
CA SER A 44 44.42 -1.56 27.98
C SER A 44 44.00 -0.30 27.23
N MET A 45 42.69 -0.13 27.04
CA MET A 45 42.14 1.14 26.56
C MET A 45 42.32 2.22 27.65
N PRO A 46 42.70 3.45 27.30
CA PRO A 46 42.70 4.53 28.26
C PRO A 46 41.25 4.80 28.71
N PRO A 47 41.04 5.29 29.94
CA PRO A 47 39.71 5.59 30.42
C PRO A 47 39.04 6.63 29.53
N VAL A 48 37.92 6.28 28.93
CA VAL A 48 37.07 7.21 28.20
C VAL A 48 36.44 8.15 29.21
N ASN A 49 36.79 9.40 29.15
CA ASN A 49 36.23 10.44 29.99
C ASN A 49 34.84 10.82 29.45
N LEU A 50 33.79 10.22 30.03
CA LEU A 50 32.38 10.32 29.59
C LEU A 50 31.71 11.69 29.90
N ALA A 51 32.50 12.73 30.27
CA ALA A 51 31.95 13.98 30.75
C ALA A 51 31.97 15.18 29.78
N SER A 52 32.42 15.06 28.54
CA SER A 52 32.62 16.25 27.69
C SER A 52 32.17 16.22 26.23
N ASP A 53 31.51 15.16 25.76
CA ASP A 53 31.12 15.09 24.32
C ASP A 53 29.61 14.95 24.05
N PHE A 54 28.76 15.54 24.91
CA PHE A 54 27.40 15.91 24.51
C PHE A 54 27.40 17.34 23.96
N THR A 55 28.26 17.64 22.99
CA THR A 55 27.89 18.67 22.03
C THR A 55 26.83 18.03 21.13
N THR A 56 25.56 18.26 21.48
CA THR A 56 24.45 18.16 20.55
C THR A 56 24.74 19.14 19.41
N THR A 57 25.51 18.73 18.42
CA THR A 57 25.40 19.33 17.10
C THR A 57 23.97 19.13 16.69
N PRO A 58 23.15 20.18 16.54
CA PRO A 58 21.86 20.02 15.91
C PRO A 58 22.14 19.36 14.56
N VAL A 59 21.58 18.18 14.31
CA VAL A 59 21.56 17.60 12.98
C VAL A 59 20.85 18.65 12.14
N SER A 60 21.62 19.49 11.48
CA SER A 60 21.08 20.41 10.50
C SER A 60 20.58 19.56 9.37
N TRP A 61 19.29 19.29 9.36
CA TRP A 61 18.61 18.78 8.20
C TRP A 61 18.88 19.82 7.10
N SER A 62 19.81 19.50 6.21
CA SER A 62 20.07 20.37 5.09
C SER A 62 18.77 20.44 4.28
N ILE A 63 18.16 21.61 4.28
CA ILE A 63 16.95 21.97 3.52
C ILE A 63 17.15 21.71 2.01
N ASP A 64 18.36 21.42 1.57
CA ASP A 64 18.72 21.14 0.18
C ASP A 64 18.11 19.84 -0.40
N SER A 65 17.63 18.92 0.44
CA SER A 65 16.92 17.71 -0.05
C SER A 65 15.40 17.92 -0.21
N ALA A 66 14.80 18.89 0.48
CA ALA A 66 13.37 19.18 0.39
C ALA A 66 12.89 19.60 -1.02
N PRO A 67 13.60 20.47 -1.77
CA PRO A 67 13.23 20.83 -3.13
C PRO A 67 13.22 19.64 -4.09
N ARG A 68 14.18 18.71 -3.98
CA ARG A 68 14.27 17.53 -4.84
C ARG A 68 13.15 16.52 -4.58
N LEU A 69 12.77 16.30 -3.32
CA LEU A 69 11.64 15.45 -2.97
C LEU A 69 10.33 16.02 -3.53
N LEU A 70 10.10 17.32 -3.42
CA LEU A 70 8.94 17.99 -3.98
C LEU A 70 8.90 17.94 -5.51
N GLU A 71 10.07 18.02 -6.19
CA GLU A 71 10.14 17.87 -7.65
C GLU A 71 9.82 16.45 -8.10
N VAL A 72 10.37 15.44 -7.43
CA VAL A 72 10.07 14.04 -7.73
C VAL A 72 8.58 13.74 -7.53
N ASP A 73 7.98 14.23 -6.45
CA ASP A 73 6.56 14.05 -6.18
C ASP A 73 5.68 14.76 -7.22
N ARG A 74 6.07 15.94 -7.67
CA ARG A 74 5.38 16.69 -8.75
C ARG A 74 5.48 15.98 -10.09
N ALA A 75 6.66 15.48 -10.45
CA ALA A 75 6.87 14.73 -11.69
C ALA A 75 6.06 13.43 -11.69
N GLN A 76 6.04 12.71 -10.56
CA GLN A 76 5.26 11.50 -10.41
C GLN A 76 3.76 11.79 -10.50
N LEU A 77 3.28 12.84 -9.83
CA LEU A 77 1.89 13.27 -9.91
C LEU A 77 1.47 13.60 -11.35
N ALA A 78 2.31 14.35 -12.08
CA ALA A 78 2.05 14.69 -13.47
C ALA A 78 1.99 13.43 -14.36
N ALA A 79 2.88 12.46 -14.14
CA ALA A 79 2.87 11.17 -14.84
C ALA A 79 1.59 10.38 -14.55
N ASP A 80 1.16 10.31 -13.30
CA ASP A 80 -0.06 9.60 -12.88
C ASP A 80 -1.32 10.27 -13.48
N GLN A 81 -1.37 11.60 -13.53
CA GLN A 81 -2.45 12.35 -14.21
C GLN A 81 -2.47 12.07 -15.72
N GLN A 82 -1.32 12.12 -16.37
CA GLN A 82 -1.19 11.84 -17.80
C GLN A 82 -1.61 10.41 -18.12
N GLN A 83 -1.21 9.45 -17.28
CA GLN A 83 -1.61 8.06 -17.43
C GLN A 83 -3.13 7.88 -17.25
N ALA A 84 -3.74 8.50 -16.25
CA ALA A 84 -5.19 8.46 -16.05
C ALA A 84 -5.94 9.05 -17.27
N GLN A 85 -5.48 10.17 -17.80
CA GLN A 85 -6.05 10.80 -18.97
C GLN A 85 -5.90 9.93 -20.24
N SER A 86 -4.74 9.33 -20.46
CA SER A 86 -4.48 8.48 -21.63
C SER A 86 -5.37 7.23 -21.64
N VAL A 87 -5.65 6.65 -20.48
CA VAL A 87 -6.59 5.53 -20.36
C VAL A 87 -8.00 5.94 -20.79
N LEU A 88 -8.50 7.09 -20.34
CA LEU A 88 -9.80 7.61 -20.77
C LEU A 88 -9.87 7.81 -22.28
N MET A 89 -8.83 8.40 -22.87
CA MET A 89 -8.76 8.65 -24.32
C MET A 89 -8.74 7.35 -25.12
N ALA A 90 -7.96 6.37 -24.69
CA ALA A 90 -7.90 5.05 -25.32
C ALA A 90 -9.24 4.28 -25.28
N GLN A 91 -10.09 4.59 -24.31
CA GLN A 91 -11.40 3.97 -24.14
C GLN A 91 -12.55 4.74 -24.83
N GLY A 92 -12.22 5.65 -25.76
CA GLY A 92 -13.21 6.30 -26.63
C GLY A 92 -13.79 7.62 -26.11
N SER A 93 -13.20 8.22 -25.07
CA SER A 93 -13.63 9.53 -24.54
C SER A 93 -13.15 10.72 -25.42
N THR A 94 -12.93 10.49 -26.71
CA THR A 94 -12.51 11.52 -27.67
C THR A 94 -13.66 12.51 -27.91
N GLY A 95 -13.36 13.79 -27.71
CA GLY A 95 -14.35 14.88 -27.92
C GLY A 95 -15.16 15.26 -26.68
N GLN A 96 -15.00 14.55 -25.55
CA GLN A 96 -15.60 14.95 -24.27
C GLN A 96 -14.61 15.74 -23.40
N SER A 97 -15.12 16.67 -22.59
CA SER A 97 -14.29 17.38 -21.62
C SER A 97 -13.78 16.43 -20.54
N VAL A 98 -12.46 16.44 -20.32
CA VAL A 98 -11.81 15.69 -19.26
C VAL A 98 -11.47 16.64 -18.11
N LYS A 99 -11.88 16.28 -16.89
CA LYS A 99 -11.49 16.98 -15.67
C LYS A 99 -10.38 16.19 -15.00
N ILE A 100 -9.31 16.88 -14.62
CA ILE A 100 -8.14 16.26 -13.97
C ILE A 100 -8.16 16.62 -12.49
N TYR A 101 -7.80 15.64 -11.65
CA TYR A 101 -7.71 15.78 -10.21
C TYR A 101 -6.37 15.24 -9.73
N ALA A 102 -5.94 15.73 -8.57
CA ALA A 102 -4.71 15.34 -7.94
C ALA A 102 -4.87 15.20 -6.42
N ALA A 103 -4.08 14.33 -5.81
CA ALA A 103 -3.87 14.28 -4.38
C ALA A 103 -2.42 13.93 -4.07
N VAL A 104 -1.82 14.62 -3.09
CA VAL A 104 -0.58 14.22 -2.46
C VAL A 104 -0.95 13.52 -1.16
N LEU A 105 -0.48 12.28 -0.99
CA LEU A 105 -0.77 11.48 0.19
C LEU A 105 0.36 11.64 1.21
N THR A 106 0.02 12.06 2.41
CA THR A 106 0.97 12.20 3.52
C THR A 106 0.36 11.75 4.84
N GLY A 107 1.22 11.44 5.82
CA GLY A 107 0.78 11.15 7.18
C GLY A 107 0.14 12.34 7.89
N ASN A 108 0.48 13.56 7.51
CA ASN A 108 -0.07 14.78 8.12
C ASN A 108 -1.56 14.97 7.83
N GLU A 109 -2.06 14.38 6.74
CA GLU A 109 -3.47 14.47 6.34
C GLU A 109 -4.35 13.40 7.02
N ILE A 110 -3.79 12.51 7.82
CA ILE A 110 -4.58 11.52 8.59
C ILE A 110 -5.35 12.21 9.70
N TYR A 111 -6.64 11.95 9.77
CA TYR A 111 -7.56 12.49 10.77
C TYR A 111 -8.07 11.36 11.71
N PRO A 112 -8.29 11.60 13.04
CA PRO A 112 -8.13 12.88 13.74
C PRO A 112 -6.69 13.21 14.17
N MET A 113 -5.76 12.26 14.08
CA MET A 113 -4.36 12.46 14.46
C MET A 113 -3.44 12.12 13.30
N PRO A 114 -2.52 13.03 12.95
CA PRO A 114 -1.48 12.73 11.96
C PRO A 114 -0.70 11.46 12.30
N ALA A 115 -0.35 10.71 11.27
CA ALA A 115 0.53 9.55 11.39
C ALA A 115 1.99 10.01 11.34
N ALA A 116 2.79 9.59 12.33
CA ALA A 116 4.22 9.87 12.36
C ALA A 116 4.97 8.93 11.40
N THR A 117 4.94 9.24 10.11
CA THR A 117 5.54 8.45 9.05
C THR A 117 6.31 9.32 8.06
N ARG A 118 7.21 8.69 7.29
CA ARG A 118 7.84 9.27 6.09
C ARG A 118 7.16 8.85 4.80
N ALA A 119 6.19 7.96 4.90
CA ALA A 119 5.44 7.47 3.76
C ALA A 119 4.78 8.62 3.00
N THR A 120 4.85 8.55 1.68
CA THR A 120 4.22 9.51 0.78
C THR A 120 3.61 8.80 -0.42
N GLY A 121 2.68 9.49 -1.08
CA GLY A 121 2.13 9.03 -2.34
C GLY A 121 1.61 10.19 -3.19
N ALA A 122 1.36 9.88 -4.43
CA ALA A 122 0.74 10.79 -5.39
C ALA A 122 -0.40 10.09 -6.12
N ILE A 123 -1.49 10.79 -6.34
CA ILE A 123 -2.66 10.32 -7.08
C ILE A 123 -2.95 11.30 -8.20
N GLY A 124 -3.01 10.80 -9.42
CA GLY A 124 -3.63 11.46 -10.55
C GLY A 124 -4.97 10.81 -10.88
N ALA A 125 -5.99 11.60 -11.13
CA ALA A 125 -7.27 11.09 -11.56
C ALA A 125 -7.85 11.91 -12.71
N ALA A 126 -8.60 11.25 -13.58
CA ALA A 126 -9.25 11.87 -14.73
C ALA A 126 -10.72 11.44 -14.77
N LEU A 127 -11.61 12.42 -14.94
CA LEU A 127 -13.07 12.21 -15.02
C LEU A 127 -13.58 12.68 -16.39
N THR A 128 -14.38 11.84 -17.04
CA THR A 128 -15.19 12.23 -18.19
C THR A 128 -16.60 11.67 -18.05
N GLY A 129 -17.62 12.53 -18.17
CA GLY A 129 -18.99 12.13 -17.82
C GLY A 129 -19.04 11.67 -16.36
N ASP A 130 -19.36 10.39 -16.14
CA ASP A 130 -19.42 9.73 -14.84
C ASP A 130 -18.23 8.75 -14.61
N ARG A 131 -17.36 8.57 -15.61
CA ARG A 131 -16.24 7.63 -15.56
C ARG A 131 -15.00 8.28 -14.96
N LEU A 132 -14.56 7.75 -13.83
CA LEU A 132 -13.34 8.13 -13.11
C LEU A 132 -12.25 7.09 -13.33
N ILE A 133 -11.09 7.52 -13.80
CA ILE A 133 -9.85 6.74 -13.83
C ILE A 133 -8.91 7.29 -12.77
N VAL A 134 -8.34 6.41 -11.95
CA VAL A 134 -7.38 6.75 -10.90
C VAL A 134 -6.08 6.00 -11.16
N ARG A 135 -4.97 6.72 -11.09
CA ARG A 135 -3.59 6.18 -11.14
C ARG A 135 -2.80 6.85 -10.03
N GLY A 136 -1.89 6.11 -9.44
CA GLY A 136 -1.06 6.66 -8.38
C GLY A 136 0.08 5.75 -8.00
N SER A 137 0.93 6.28 -7.14
CA SER A 137 2.09 5.60 -6.59
C SER A 137 2.27 5.98 -5.13
N PHE A 138 2.96 5.12 -4.40
CA PHE A 138 3.30 5.34 -3.00
C PHE A 138 4.67 4.73 -2.70
N ARG A 139 5.32 5.22 -1.65
CA ARG A 139 6.63 4.78 -1.21
C ARG A 139 6.87 5.01 0.27
N ASP A 140 7.92 4.38 0.78
CA ASP A 140 8.47 4.55 2.12
C ASP A 140 7.47 4.21 3.24
N PHE A 141 6.56 3.25 3.01
CA PHE A 141 5.69 2.77 4.08
C PHE A 141 6.51 2.14 5.21
N SER A 142 6.10 2.41 6.43
CA SER A 142 6.79 1.94 7.64
C SER A 142 6.59 0.45 7.90
N THR A 143 5.47 -0.11 7.44
CA THR A 143 5.11 -1.53 7.56
C THR A 143 4.31 -1.98 6.35
N PRO A 144 4.22 -3.30 6.09
CA PRO A 144 3.40 -3.84 5.01
C PRO A 144 1.95 -3.38 5.08
N LEU A 145 1.29 -3.33 3.94
CA LEU A 145 -0.13 -3.01 3.84
C LEU A 145 -0.99 -3.91 4.75
N ARG A 146 -2.09 -3.34 5.23
CA ARG A 146 -3.09 -4.08 5.99
C ARG A 146 -3.75 -5.12 5.08
N ASP A 147 -3.82 -6.36 5.55
CA ASP A 147 -4.50 -7.45 4.87
C ASP A 147 -5.85 -7.73 5.56
N TYR A 148 -6.93 -7.34 4.93
CA TYR A 148 -8.28 -7.48 5.49
C TYR A 148 -8.77 -8.94 5.51
N ALA A 149 -8.09 -9.88 4.86
CA ALA A 149 -8.40 -11.30 4.98
C ALA A 149 -7.97 -11.86 6.35
N THR A 150 -6.85 -11.35 6.88
CA THR A 150 -6.28 -11.78 8.17
C THR A 150 -6.52 -10.79 9.30
N ASP A 151 -6.79 -9.52 8.99
CA ASP A 151 -7.11 -8.42 9.91
C ASP A 151 -8.44 -7.77 9.54
N SER A 152 -9.52 -8.53 9.70
CA SER A 152 -10.87 -8.15 9.27
C SER A 152 -11.42 -6.95 10.03
N LEU A 153 -12.32 -6.22 9.38
CA LEU A 153 -13.15 -5.19 10.00
C LEU A 153 -14.27 -5.81 10.85
N ILE A 154 -14.71 -5.08 11.85
CA ILE A 154 -15.89 -5.42 12.66
C ILE A 154 -16.84 -4.21 12.66
N PRO A 155 -18.04 -4.30 12.03
CA PRO A 155 -18.53 -5.41 11.21
C PRO A 155 -17.76 -5.57 9.89
N PRO A 156 -17.73 -6.77 9.28
CA PRO A 156 -17.08 -7.00 7.99
C PRO A 156 -17.72 -6.19 6.87
N ASN A 157 -16.88 -5.65 5.95
CA ASN A 157 -17.33 -5.04 4.71
C ASN A 157 -16.67 -5.77 3.52
N PRO A 158 -17.42 -6.58 2.75
CA PRO A 158 -16.87 -7.37 1.66
C PRO A 158 -16.37 -6.53 0.48
N ASN A 159 -16.73 -5.26 0.40
CA ASN A 159 -16.28 -4.35 -0.66
C ASN A 159 -14.87 -3.79 -0.39
N ILE A 160 -14.35 -3.94 0.83
CA ILE A 160 -13.00 -3.52 1.20
C ILE A 160 -12.03 -4.67 0.87
N THR A 161 -11.55 -4.68 -0.37
CA THR A 161 -10.72 -5.75 -0.93
C THR A 161 -9.22 -5.43 -0.98
N SER A 162 -8.83 -4.23 -0.58
CA SER A 162 -7.43 -3.77 -0.56
C SER A 162 -7.21 -2.83 0.62
N ALA A 163 -5.97 -2.38 0.80
CA ALA A 163 -5.61 -1.41 1.83
C ALA A 163 -5.57 0.04 1.32
N ALA A 164 -5.94 0.29 0.07
CA ALA A 164 -6.03 1.62 -0.53
C ALA A 164 -7.49 1.90 -0.91
N HIS A 165 -8.05 3.00 -0.39
CA HIS A 165 -9.47 3.29 -0.51
C HIS A 165 -9.75 4.71 -0.99
N ILE A 166 -10.89 4.89 -1.65
CA ILE A 166 -11.54 6.19 -1.83
C ILE A 166 -12.68 6.30 -0.83
N HIS A 167 -12.73 7.38 -0.09
CA HIS A 167 -13.78 7.74 0.86
C HIS A 167 -14.47 9.03 0.46
N ARG A 168 -15.72 9.22 0.91
CA ARG A 168 -16.44 10.47 0.75
C ARG A 168 -16.41 11.24 2.06
N GLY A 169 -15.82 12.44 2.06
CA GLY A 169 -15.66 13.30 3.20
C GLY A 169 -14.63 14.40 2.93
N THR A 170 -14.53 15.32 3.85
CA THR A 170 -13.53 16.40 3.84
C THR A 170 -12.19 15.92 4.42
N ALA A 171 -11.18 16.78 4.42
CA ALA A 171 -9.88 16.48 5.03
C ALA A 171 -9.97 16.18 6.55
N THR A 172 -10.99 16.70 7.23
CA THR A 172 -11.19 16.60 8.68
C THR A 172 -12.32 15.65 9.06
N GLU A 173 -12.59 14.64 8.24
CA GLU A 173 -13.63 13.64 8.47
C GLU A 173 -13.13 12.24 8.16
N ASN A 174 -13.62 11.24 8.89
CA ASN A 174 -13.53 9.83 8.50
C ASN A 174 -14.84 9.44 7.84
N GLY A 175 -14.94 9.72 6.54
CA GLY A 175 -16.14 9.51 5.76
C GLY A 175 -16.35 8.05 5.34
N PRO A 176 -17.54 7.71 4.80
CA PRO A 176 -17.87 6.37 4.40
C PRO A 176 -17.00 5.92 3.19
N PHE A 177 -16.64 4.65 3.21
CA PHE A 177 -15.98 3.97 2.10
C PHE A 177 -16.80 4.09 0.80
N GLN A 178 -16.11 4.31 -0.31
CA GLN A 178 -16.69 4.37 -1.65
C GLN A 178 -16.12 3.25 -2.52
N TYR A 179 -14.81 3.17 -2.67
CA TYR A 179 -14.14 2.25 -3.59
C TYR A 179 -12.82 1.72 -3.02
N ALA A 180 -12.52 0.46 -3.29
CA ALA A 180 -11.20 -0.12 -3.09
C ALA A 180 -10.34 0.08 -4.35
N LEU A 181 -9.11 0.57 -4.20
CA LEU A 181 -8.14 0.71 -5.28
C LEU A 181 -7.30 -0.57 -5.39
N THR A 182 -7.00 -1.01 -6.61
CA THR A 182 -6.06 -2.12 -6.82
C THR A 182 -4.65 -1.66 -6.50
N VAL A 183 -3.90 -2.45 -5.75
CA VAL A 183 -2.50 -2.19 -5.37
C VAL A 183 -1.59 -3.20 -6.07
N GLU A 184 -0.51 -2.70 -6.67
CA GLU A 184 0.60 -3.46 -7.24
C GLU A 184 1.86 -3.10 -6.45
N LEU A 185 2.34 -4.04 -5.63
CA LEU A 185 3.51 -3.82 -4.78
C LEU A 185 4.81 -3.98 -5.57
N GLU A 186 5.79 -3.15 -5.26
CA GLU A 186 7.17 -3.36 -5.63
C GLU A 186 7.79 -4.48 -4.76
N PRO A 187 8.96 -5.04 -5.14
CA PRO A 187 9.58 -6.17 -4.43
C PRO A 187 9.90 -5.91 -2.94
N ASP A 188 10.02 -4.64 -2.53
CA ASP A 188 10.26 -4.24 -1.13
C ASP A 188 8.99 -4.40 -0.26
N GLY A 189 7.81 -4.52 -0.86
CA GLY A 189 6.52 -4.62 -0.18
C GLY A 189 6.08 -3.33 0.55
N LEU A 190 6.83 -2.24 0.42
CA LEU A 190 6.63 -0.96 1.13
C LEU A 190 6.39 0.21 0.17
N SER A 191 6.52 -0.05 -1.12
CA SER A 191 6.22 0.87 -2.21
C SER A 191 5.40 0.19 -3.30
N GLY A 192 4.84 0.97 -4.22
CA GLY A 192 4.04 0.39 -5.29
C GLY A 192 3.20 1.39 -6.05
N LYS A 193 2.31 0.83 -6.87
CA LYS A 193 1.35 1.57 -7.69
C LYS A 193 -0.07 1.25 -7.28
N ILE A 194 -0.97 2.20 -7.48
CA ILE A 194 -2.41 2.04 -7.28
C ILE A 194 -3.17 2.43 -8.53
N LYS A 195 -4.27 1.73 -8.76
CA LYS A 195 -5.15 1.99 -9.91
C LYS A 195 -6.61 1.70 -9.58
N GLY A 196 -7.51 2.38 -10.27
CA GLY A 196 -8.95 2.15 -10.18
C GLY A 196 -9.69 2.75 -11.36
N GLU A 197 -10.86 2.19 -11.65
CA GLU A 197 -11.78 2.66 -12.68
C GLU A 197 -13.20 2.49 -12.16
N TYR A 198 -13.97 3.58 -12.13
CA TYR A 198 -15.28 3.61 -11.47
C TYR A 198 -16.28 4.44 -12.26
N MET A 199 -17.54 4.03 -12.17
CA MET A 199 -18.68 4.84 -12.59
C MET A 199 -19.21 5.56 -11.36
N LEU A 200 -19.12 6.89 -11.34
CA LEU A 200 -19.54 7.71 -10.20
C LEU A 200 -21.03 8.04 -10.28
N THR A 201 -21.69 8.09 -9.13
CA THR A 201 -23.03 8.70 -9.03
C THR A 201 -22.95 10.23 -9.15
N ALA A 202 -24.08 10.89 -9.38
CA ALA A 202 -24.13 12.35 -9.45
C ALA A 202 -23.63 13.01 -8.15
N GLU A 203 -23.97 12.43 -6.98
CA GLU A 203 -23.48 12.92 -5.69
C GLU A 203 -21.95 12.74 -5.53
N GLN A 204 -21.40 11.65 -6.04
CA GLN A 204 -19.94 11.42 -6.00
C GLN A 204 -19.20 12.38 -6.94
N ILE A 205 -19.75 12.67 -8.12
CA ILE A 205 -19.20 13.68 -9.05
C ILE A 205 -19.23 15.07 -8.41
N GLN A 206 -20.32 15.43 -7.76
CA GLN A 206 -20.43 16.69 -7.02
C GLN A 206 -19.42 16.75 -5.86
N ALA A 207 -19.32 15.67 -5.07
CA ALA A 207 -18.35 15.56 -3.99
C ALA A 207 -16.92 15.72 -4.51
N LEU A 208 -16.55 14.99 -5.57
CA LEU A 208 -15.23 15.11 -6.19
C LEU A 208 -14.92 16.55 -6.64
N GLY A 209 -15.87 17.22 -7.30
CA GLY A 209 -15.71 18.60 -7.73
C GLY A 209 -15.50 19.61 -6.59
N ASN A 210 -16.01 19.29 -5.40
CA ASN A 210 -15.90 20.11 -4.19
C ASN A 210 -14.78 19.68 -3.24
N GLY A 211 -13.90 18.76 -3.63
CA GLY A 211 -12.86 18.21 -2.75
C GLY A 211 -13.41 17.35 -1.61
N GLY A 212 -14.55 16.74 -1.84
CA GLY A 212 -15.23 15.84 -0.89
C GLY A 212 -14.97 14.35 -1.15
N LEU A 213 -13.92 14.01 -1.91
CA LEU A 213 -13.39 12.66 -1.99
C LEU A 213 -11.91 12.68 -1.60
N TYR A 214 -11.49 11.72 -0.78
CA TYR A 214 -10.10 11.53 -0.41
C TYR A 214 -9.66 10.09 -0.59
N VAL A 215 -8.35 9.89 -0.75
CA VAL A 215 -7.72 8.58 -0.76
C VAL A 215 -6.97 8.40 0.54
N ASP A 216 -7.08 7.23 1.14
CA ASP A 216 -6.19 6.81 2.23
C ASP A 216 -5.66 5.39 2.01
N MET A 217 -4.55 5.10 2.70
CA MET A 217 -3.90 3.80 2.64
C MET A 217 -3.56 3.33 4.06
N HIS A 218 -3.87 2.06 4.31
CA HIS A 218 -3.74 1.43 5.62
C HIS A 218 -2.61 0.42 5.63
N THR A 219 -1.83 0.44 6.71
CA THR A 219 -0.77 -0.54 6.94
C THR A 219 -1.00 -1.29 8.25
N ARG A 220 -0.19 -2.32 8.50
CA ARG A 220 -0.25 -3.07 9.75
C ARG A 220 0.10 -2.20 10.96
N GLY A 221 1.02 -1.25 10.79
CA GLY A 221 1.40 -0.29 11.84
C GLY A 221 0.41 0.85 12.02
N PHE A 222 -0.31 1.22 10.96
CA PHE A 222 -1.29 2.31 10.96
C PHE A 222 -2.64 1.81 10.43
N ARG A 223 -3.36 1.08 11.27
CA ARG A 223 -4.66 0.47 10.90
C ARG A 223 -5.75 1.50 10.56
N GLY A 224 -5.66 2.70 11.12
CA GLY A 224 -6.55 3.84 10.84
C GLY A 224 -6.16 4.65 9.61
N GLY A 225 -5.04 4.32 8.96
CA GLY A 225 -4.44 5.01 7.82
C GLY A 225 -3.02 5.47 8.11
N GLU A 226 -2.11 5.26 7.16
CA GLU A 226 -0.73 5.76 7.24
C GLU A 226 -0.54 7.03 6.44
N VAL A 227 -1.18 7.14 5.29
CA VAL A 227 -1.20 8.34 4.45
C VAL A 227 -2.60 8.62 3.93
N ARG A 228 -2.91 9.92 3.70
CA ARG A 228 -4.17 10.41 3.14
C ARG A 228 -3.93 11.61 2.26
N GLY A 229 -4.82 11.84 1.29
CA GLY A 229 -4.86 13.05 0.49
C GLY A 229 -6.23 13.27 -0.15
N VAL A 230 -6.68 14.52 -0.20
CA VAL A 230 -7.94 14.92 -0.84
C VAL A 230 -7.72 15.09 -2.33
N LEU A 231 -8.61 14.51 -3.15
CA LEU A 231 -8.64 14.73 -4.60
C LEU A 231 -9.12 16.15 -4.89
N LYS A 232 -8.27 16.98 -5.49
CA LYS A 232 -8.54 18.38 -5.84
C LYS A 232 -8.36 18.60 -7.35
N PRO A 233 -9.16 19.49 -7.98
CA PRO A 233 -8.97 19.91 -9.37
C PRO A 233 -7.61 20.53 -9.62
#